data_7fb720d60f0424660ff2dd522c4ea683
#
_entry.id   7fb720d60f0424660ff2dd522c4ea683
#
_cell.length_a   1.000
_cell.length_b   1.000
_cell.length_c   1.000
_cell.angle_alpha   90.00
_cell.angle_beta   90.00
_cell.angle_gamma   90.00
#
_symmetry.space_group_name_H-M   'P 1'
#
loop_
_entity.id
_entity.type
_entity.pdbx_description
1 polymer ?
#
loop_
_entity_poly.entity_id
_entity_poly.type
_entity_poly.pdbx_seq_one_letter_code
_entity_poly.pdbx_strand_id
1 'polypeptide(L)'
;MFALKGNDAEVLVGENVYTVSQSELRARWNNNGITFWQPGDIGQSFLQVADIRDRMPDVRRRLNRTLNAVGLETLANENTRVFDRDMSKKVFALQSLFGISADSVIGPETYLLMNELLNPSSTPVLKPRAKRV
;
A
#
# COMPACT_ATOMS: atom_id res chain seq x y z
N MET A 1 -10.06 -8.23 -13.19
CA MET A 1 -8.88 -7.35 -13.28
C MET A 1 -9.35 -6.00 -13.79
N PHE A 2 -8.88 -4.91 -13.25
CA PHE A 2 -9.26 -3.57 -13.71
C PHE A 2 -8.07 -2.60 -13.68
N ALA A 3 -8.16 -1.54 -14.49
CA ALA A 3 -7.24 -0.42 -14.50
C ALA A 3 -8.02 0.88 -14.35
N LEU A 4 -7.48 1.85 -13.63
CA LEU A 4 -8.08 3.18 -13.49
C LEU A 4 -7.56 4.11 -14.59
N LYS A 5 -8.45 4.90 -15.18
CA LYS A 5 -8.13 5.83 -16.25
C LYS A 5 -8.96 7.12 -16.10
N GLY A 6 -8.40 8.08 -15.42
CA GLY A 6 -9.16 9.27 -15.02
C GLY A 6 -10.32 8.90 -14.09
N ASN A 7 -11.55 9.25 -14.46
CA ASN A 7 -12.77 8.92 -13.72
C ASN A 7 -13.38 7.57 -14.11
N ASP A 8 -12.77 6.85 -15.03
CA ASP A 8 -13.24 5.58 -15.53
C ASP A 8 -12.35 4.43 -15.06
N ALA A 9 -12.91 3.24 -15.08
CA ALA A 9 -12.21 1.99 -14.84
C ALA A 9 -12.40 1.06 -16.03
N GLU A 10 -11.32 0.44 -16.48
CA GLU A 10 -11.37 -0.66 -17.44
C GLU A 10 -11.45 -1.98 -16.67
N VAL A 11 -12.51 -2.74 -16.87
CA VAL A 11 -12.76 -4.01 -16.18
C VAL A 11 -12.67 -5.15 -17.19
N LEU A 12 -11.80 -6.12 -16.92
CA LEU A 12 -11.67 -7.34 -17.70
C LEU A 12 -12.61 -8.41 -17.12
N VAL A 13 -13.60 -8.81 -17.91
CA VAL A 13 -14.51 -9.92 -17.58
C VAL A 13 -14.38 -10.99 -18.65
N GLY A 14 -13.82 -12.12 -18.30
CA GLY A 14 -13.45 -13.14 -19.28
C GLY A 14 -12.37 -12.59 -20.24
N GLU A 15 -12.67 -12.56 -21.52
CA GLU A 15 -11.79 -12.01 -22.57
C GLU A 15 -12.13 -10.57 -22.98
N ASN A 16 -13.21 -10.00 -22.43
CA ASN A 16 -13.72 -8.70 -22.82
C ASN A 16 -13.33 -7.61 -21.82
N VAL A 17 -12.98 -6.44 -22.34
CA VAL A 17 -12.70 -5.24 -21.56
C VAL A 17 -13.89 -4.30 -21.64
N TYR A 18 -14.40 -3.91 -20.49
CA TYR A 18 -15.50 -2.95 -20.34
C TYR A 18 -14.98 -1.67 -19.70
N THR A 19 -15.44 -0.53 -20.18
CA THR A 19 -15.20 0.76 -19.53
C THR A 19 -16.43 1.11 -18.70
N VAL A 20 -16.23 1.31 -17.41
CA VAL A 20 -17.28 1.71 -16.45
C VAL A 20 -16.82 2.91 -15.66
N SER A 21 -17.75 3.75 -15.19
CA SER A 21 -17.36 4.83 -14.28
C SER A 21 -16.88 4.29 -12.94
N GLN A 22 -15.95 4.99 -12.30
CA GLN A 22 -15.49 4.60 -10.96
C GLN A 22 -16.64 4.58 -9.94
N SER A 23 -17.62 5.46 -10.07
CA SER A 23 -18.81 5.50 -9.21
C SER A 23 -19.65 4.24 -9.38
N GLU A 24 -19.86 3.77 -10.61
CA GLU A 24 -20.59 2.53 -10.87
C GLU A 24 -19.81 1.30 -10.38
N LEU A 25 -18.50 1.27 -10.59
CA LEU A 25 -17.65 0.21 -10.06
C LEU A 25 -17.74 0.14 -8.53
N ARG A 26 -17.64 1.28 -7.84
CA ARG A 26 -17.76 1.35 -6.37
C ARG A 26 -19.12 0.91 -5.86
N ALA A 27 -20.20 1.25 -6.56
CA ALA A 27 -21.55 0.87 -6.15
C ALA A 27 -21.80 -0.64 -6.24
N ARG A 28 -21.09 -1.33 -7.15
CA ARG A 28 -21.24 -2.77 -7.38
C ARG A 28 -20.15 -3.62 -6.73
N TRP A 29 -19.07 -3.00 -6.24
CA TRP A 29 -17.97 -3.73 -5.63
C TRP A 29 -18.28 -4.06 -4.17
N ASN A 30 -18.09 -5.32 -3.81
CA ASN A 30 -18.25 -5.82 -2.45
C ASN A 30 -17.02 -5.59 -1.54
N ASN A 31 -16.11 -4.71 -1.93
CA ASN A 31 -14.85 -4.39 -1.25
C ASN A 31 -13.86 -5.56 -1.12
N ASN A 32 -14.08 -6.66 -1.82
CA ASN A 32 -13.15 -7.78 -1.87
C ASN A 32 -12.33 -7.73 -3.16
N GLY A 33 -11.04 -7.96 -3.06
CA GLY A 33 -10.13 -8.00 -4.19
C GLY A 33 -8.95 -8.91 -3.91
N ILE A 34 -8.32 -9.36 -4.98
CA ILE A 34 -7.05 -10.11 -4.92
C ILE A 34 -6.01 -9.25 -5.64
N THR A 35 -4.92 -8.97 -4.97
CA THR A 35 -3.77 -8.29 -5.57
C THR A 35 -2.52 -9.15 -5.43
N PHE A 36 -1.63 -9.05 -6.40
CA PHE A 36 -0.30 -9.64 -6.32
C PHE A 36 0.69 -8.56 -5.92
N TRP A 37 1.47 -8.84 -4.91
CA TRP A 37 2.52 -7.94 -4.45
C TRP A 37 3.74 -8.75 -3.99
N GLN A 38 4.89 -8.13 -4.04
CA GLN A 38 6.11 -8.74 -3.54
C GLN A 38 6.26 -8.38 -2.06
N PRO A 39 6.10 -9.33 -1.14
CA PRO A 39 6.35 -9.06 0.26
C PRO A 39 7.83 -8.65 0.41
N GLY A 40 8.07 -7.58 1.13
CA GLY A 40 9.43 -7.21 1.52
C GLY A 40 10.03 -8.27 2.46
N ASP A 41 11.29 -8.06 2.84
CA ASP A 41 12.07 -8.98 3.71
C ASP A 41 11.44 -9.30 5.08
N ILE A 42 10.36 -8.63 5.44
CA ILE A 42 9.70 -8.73 6.75
C ILE A 42 8.55 -9.74 6.73
N GLY A 43 8.23 -10.28 5.55
CA GLY A 43 7.21 -11.30 5.40
C GLY A 43 5.79 -10.78 5.61
N GLN A 44 4.86 -11.70 5.85
CA GLN A 44 3.42 -11.41 6.05
C GLN A 44 3.08 -11.08 7.51
N SER A 45 4.05 -10.61 8.30
CA SER A 45 3.84 -10.33 9.72
C SER A 45 3.11 -9.01 9.91
N PHE A 46 2.11 -9.02 10.76
CA PHE A 46 1.56 -7.79 11.30
C PHE A 46 2.51 -7.23 12.36
N LEU A 47 2.81 -5.93 12.30
CA LEU A 47 3.65 -5.23 13.27
C LEU A 47 2.83 -4.14 13.95
N GLN A 48 2.87 -4.14 15.29
CA GLN A 48 2.12 -3.21 16.13
C GLN A 48 2.93 -2.76 17.33
N VAL A 49 2.42 -1.79 18.05
CA VAL A 49 3.07 -1.23 19.25
C VAL A 49 3.47 -2.35 20.24
N ALA A 50 4.66 -2.21 20.82
CA ALA A 50 5.35 -3.16 21.69
C ALA A 50 5.99 -4.38 21.00
N ASP A 51 5.82 -4.58 19.70
CA ASP A 51 6.55 -5.62 18.99
C ASP A 51 8.05 -5.34 18.99
N ILE A 52 8.84 -6.39 19.22
CA ILE A 52 10.29 -6.37 19.16
C ILE A 52 10.75 -7.37 18.11
N ARG A 53 11.47 -6.88 17.09
CA ARG A 53 12.00 -7.68 15.99
C ARG A 53 13.41 -7.26 15.63
N ASP A 54 14.26 -8.22 15.29
CA ASP A 54 15.63 -7.93 14.85
C ASP A 54 15.68 -7.09 13.58
N ARG A 55 14.72 -7.25 12.69
CA ARG A 55 14.58 -6.47 11.45
C ARG A 55 13.77 -5.18 11.60
N MET A 56 13.37 -4.81 12.81
CA MET A 56 12.64 -3.55 13.03
C MET A 56 13.39 -2.32 12.50
N PRO A 57 14.71 -2.20 12.62
CA PRO A 57 15.45 -1.09 12.01
C PRO A 57 15.26 -0.98 10.49
N ASP A 58 15.12 -2.09 9.78
CA ASP A 58 14.87 -2.07 8.32
C ASP A 58 13.46 -1.54 8.02
N VAL A 59 12.47 -1.97 8.80
CA VAL A 59 11.09 -1.46 8.71
C VAL A 59 11.05 0.04 8.97
N ARG A 60 11.73 0.50 10.02
CA ARG A 60 11.78 1.91 10.42
C ARG A 60 12.43 2.77 9.34
N ARG A 61 13.55 2.35 8.77
CA ARG A 61 14.18 3.04 7.64
C ARG A 61 13.26 3.10 6.42
N ARG A 62 12.59 2.01 6.12
CA ARG A 62 11.62 1.98 5.02
C ARG A 62 10.44 2.92 5.26
N LEU A 63 9.88 2.90 6.47
CA LEU A 63 8.81 3.82 6.87
C LEU A 63 9.28 5.28 6.74
N ASN A 64 10.47 5.62 7.23
CA ASN A 64 11.03 6.97 7.12
C ASN A 64 11.20 7.44 5.67
N ARG A 65 11.67 6.56 4.79
CA ARG A 65 11.76 6.88 3.36
C ARG A 65 10.37 7.15 2.78
N THR A 66 9.37 6.37 3.17
CA THR A 66 7.99 6.55 2.73
C THR A 66 7.41 7.86 3.25
N LEU A 67 7.55 8.13 4.55
CA LEU A 67 7.08 9.37 5.19
C LEU A 67 7.70 10.60 4.53
N ASN A 68 9.03 10.56 4.30
CA ASN A 68 9.75 11.64 3.63
C ASN A 68 9.26 11.85 2.19
N ALA A 69 8.98 10.78 1.44
CA ALA A 69 8.49 10.85 0.07
C ALA A 69 7.12 11.54 -0.04
N VAL A 70 6.30 11.46 1.01
CA VAL A 70 4.96 12.07 1.06
C VAL A 70 4.90 13.34 1.91
N GLY A 71 6.04 13.85 2.39
CA GLY A 71 6.13 15.09 3.15
C GLY A 71 5.64 14.99 4.60
N LEU A 72 5.58 13.79 5.16
CA LEU A 72 5.26 13.58 6.57
C LEU A 72 6.52 13.58 7.44
N GLU A 73 6.34 13.91 8.72
CA GLU A 73 7.43 13.90 9.70
C GLU A 73 7.94 12.47 9.93
N THR A 74 9.26 12.29 9.91
CA THR A 74 9.93 11.01 10.07
C THR A 74 10.09 10.60 11.54
N LEU A 75 10.48 9.34 11.77
CA LEU A 75 10.83 8.83 13.09
C LEU A 75 12.14 9.46 13.59
N ALA A 76 12.21 9.77 14.88
CA ALA A 76 13.40 10.32 15.50
C ALA A 76 14.57 9.31 15.57
N ASN A 77 14.26 8.00 15.67
CA ASN A 77 15.28 6.95 15.79
C ASN A 77 14.95 5.77 14.87
N GLU A 78 15.86 5.44 13.97
CA GLU A 78 15.74 4.32 13.03
C GLU A 78 16.34 3.01 13.54
N ASN A 79 17.17 3.05 14.58
CA ASN A 79 17.98 1.90 14.98
C ASN A 79 17.41 1.06 16.12
N THR A 80 16.24 1.43 16.64
CA THR A 80 15.59 0.63 17.68
C THR A 80 14.88 -0.60 17.08
N ARG A 81 14.91 -1.71 17.82
CA ARG A 81 14.22 -2.96 17.46
C ARG A 81 12.77 -3.00 17.90
N VAL A 82 12.28 -1.93 18.52
CA VAL A 82 10.93 -1.82 19.07
C VAL A 82 10.02 -1.05 18.13
N PHE A 83 8.79 -1.55 17.97
CA PHE A 83 7.68 -0.75 17.42
C PHE A 83 7.13 0.12 18.55
N ASP A 84 7.63 1.34 18.64
CA ASP A 84 7.28 2.27 19.70
C ASP A 84 6.04 3.12 19.35
N ARG A 85 5.63 3.96 20.29
CA ARG A 85 4.47 4.85 20.11
C ARG A 85 4.69 5.92 19.05
N ASP A 86 5.93 6.36 18.82
CA ASP A 86 6.23 7.31 17.75
C ASP A 86 5.99 6.65 16.40
N MET A 87 6.49 5.44 16.21
CA MET A 87 6.23 4.65 15.01
C MET A 87 4.73 4.41 14.78
N SER A 88 4.00 4.07 15.81
CA SER A 88 2.53 3.87 15.76
C SER A 88 1.81 5.12 15.25
N LYS A 89 2.17 6.31 15.76
CA LYS A 89 1.59 7.58 15.30
C LYS A 89 1.91 7.89 13.84
N LYS A 90 3.16 7.62 13.41
CA LYS A 90 3.58 7.86 12.03
C LYS A 90 2.89 6.90 11.06
N VAL A 91 2.70 5.64 11.45
CA VAL A 91 1.92 4.67 10.65
C VAL A 91 0.47 5.13 10.52
N PHE A 92 -0.15 5.54 11.62
CA PHE A 92 -1.52 6.09 11.60
C PHE A 92 -1.64 7.29 10.64
N ALA A 93 -0.69 8.24 10.71
CA ALA A 93 -0.70 9.42 9.85
C ALA A 93 -0.58 9.05 8.37
N LEU A 94 0.30 8.08 8.04
CA LEU A 94 0.47 7.58 6.68
C LEU A 94 -0.82 6.90 6.17
N GLN A 95 -1.40 6.02 6.97
CA GLN A 95 -2.64 5.33 6.64
C GLN A 95 -3.80 6.30 6.42
N SER A 96 -3.93 7.31 7.31
CA SER A 96 -4.96 8.35 7.20
C SER A 96 -4.80 9.20 5.96
N LEU A 97 -3.57 9.56 5.58
CA LEU A 97 -3.29 10.36 4.39
C LEU A 97 -3.77 9.68 3.10
N PHE A 98 -3.64 8.36 3.03
CA PHE A 98 -4.03 7.58 1.85
C PHE A 98 -5.41 6.93 1.95
N GLY A 99 -6.15 7.18 3.04
CA GLY A 99 -7.52 6.68 3.21
C GLY A 99 -7.63 5.15 3.32
N ILE A 100 -6.56 4.48 3.74
CA ILE A 100 -6.60 3.06 4.10
C ILE A 100 -6.98 2.90 5.58
N SER A 101 -7.20 1.67 6.04
CA SER A 101 -7.54 1.42 7.44
C SER A 101 -6.46 1.98 8.38
N ALA A 102 -6.81 3.03 9.14
CA ALA A 102 -5.88 3.71 10.05
C ALA A 102 -5.92 3.05 11.43
N ASP A 103 -5.31 1.88 11.52
CA ASP A 103 -5.24 1.05 12.74
C ASP A 103 -3.90 1.09 13.46
N SER A 104 -2.94 1.86 12.93
CA SER A 104 -1.56 1.92 13.43
C SER A 104 -0.78 0.59 13.32
N VAL A 105 -1.29 -0.38 12.58
CA VAL A 105 -0.65 -1.67 12.35
C VAL A 105 0.00 -1.70 10.96
N ILE A 106 1.23 -2.13 10.87
CA ILE A 106 1.84 -2.41 9.58
C ILE A 106 1.46 -3.83 9.18
N GLY A 107 0.41 -3.94 8.39
CA GLY A 107 -0.05 -5.18 7.76
C GLY A 107 0.14 -5.16 6.24
N PRO A 108 -0.41 -6.14 5.51
CA PRO A 108 -0.26 -6.26 4.06
C PRO A 108 -0.66 -5.00 3.29
N GLU A 109 -1.73 -4.33 3.68
CA GLU A 109 -2.23 -3.12 3.04
C GLU A 109 -1.22 -1.95 3.19
N THR A 110 -0.67 -1.77 4.39
CA THR A 110 0.36 -0.76 4.65
C THR A 110 1.67 -1.08 3.92
N TYR A 111 2.08 -2.34 3.86
CA TYR A 111 3.23 -2.76 3.08
C TYR A 111 3.07 -2.49 1.58
N LEU A 112 1.90 -2.80 1.04
CA LEU A 112 1.57 -2.54 -0.37
C LEU A 112 1.68 -1.05 -0.68
N LEU A 113 1.10 -0.20 0.18
CA LEU A 113 1.20 1.25 0.06
C LEU A 113 2.65 1.74 0.09
N MET A 114 3.45 1.26 1.04
CA MET A 114 4.87 1.63 1.14
C MET A 114 5.65 1.17 -0.11
N ASN A 115 5.36 -0.01 -0.65
CA ASN A 115 5.96 -0.50 -1.88
C ASN A 115 5.62 0.38 -3.07
N GLU A 116 4.36 0.74 -3.24
CA GLU A 116 3.90 1.60 -4.32
C GLU A 116 4.57 2.97 -4.28
N LEU A 117 4.67 3.57 -3.10
CA LEU A 117 5.27 4.89 -2.93
C LEU A 117 6.79 4.90 -3.13
N LEU A 118 7.50 3.84 -2.75
CA LEU A 118 8.95 3.76 -2.87
C LEU A 118 9.44 3.17 -4.19
N ASN A 119 8.68 2.30 -4.81
CA ASN A 119 9.06 1.57 -6.02
C ASN A 119 7.90 1.50 -7.02
N PRO A 120 7.43 2.64 -7.54
CA PRO A 120 6.28 2.67 -8.43
C PRO A 120 6.48 1.85 -9.71
N SER A 121 7.72 1.65 -10.15
CA SER A 121 8.05 0.86 -11.35
C SER A 121 8.03 -0.65 -11.10
N SER A 122 8.17 -1.10 -9.87
CA SER A 122 8.15 -2.52 -9.49
C SER A 122 6.79 -3.00 -9.00
N THR A 123 5.89 -2.09 -8.68
CA THR A 123 4.51 -2.42 -8.35
C THR A 123 3.80 -2.92 -9.60
N PRO A 124 3.15 -4.10 -9.56
CA PRO A 124 2.39 -4.57 -10.70
C PRO A 124 1.28 -3.57 -11.05
N VAL A 125 1.46 -2.85 -12.14
CA VAL A 125 0.41 -1.99 -12.70
C VAL A 125 -0.31 -2.74 -13.81
N LEU A 126 -1.62 -2.62 -13.86
CA LEU A 126 -2.41 -3.11 -14.97
C LEU A 126 -2.08 -2.26 -16.21
N LYS A 127 -1.23 -2.79 -17.09
CA LYS A 127 -0.99 -2.15 -18.37
C LYS A 127 -2.24 -2.28 -19.23
N PRO A 128 -2.67 -1.21 -19.92
CA PRO A 128 -3.68 -1.34 -20.95
C PRO A 128 -3.24 -2.43 -21.94
N ARG A 129 -4.10 -3.40 -22.19
CA ARG A 129 -3.83 -4.40 -23.24
C ARG A 129 -3.67 -3.62 -24.54
N ALA A 130 -2.51 -3.75 -25.19
CA ALA A 130 -2.34 -3.18 -26.53
C ALA A 130 -3.51 -3.67 -27.38
N LYS A 131 -4.25 -2.73 -28.01
CA LYS A 131 -5.29 -3.11 -28.95
C LYS A 131 -4.61 -4.03 -29.97
N ARG A 132 -5.07 -5.28 -30.05
CA ARG A 132 -4.74 -6.12 -31.19
C ARG A 132 -5.37 -5.45 -32.39
N VAL A 133 -4.50 -4.98 -33.25
CA VAL A 133 -4.90 -4.52 -34.58
C VAL A 133 -5.32 -5.73 -35.40
#